data_8010bad4d8e5e1d7b5f487f497d27f77
#
_entry.id   8010bad4d8e5e1d7b5f487f497d27f77
#
_cell.length_a   1.000
_cell.length_b   1.000
_cell.length_c   1.000
_cell.angle_alpha   90.00
_cell.angle_beta   90.00
_cell.angle_gamma   90.00
#
_symmetry.space_group_name_H-M   'P 1'
#
loop_
_entity.id
_entity.type
_entity.pdbx_description
1 polymer ?
#
loop_
_entity_poly.entity_id
_entity_poly.type
_entity_poly.pdbx_seq_one_letter_code
_entity_poly.pdbx_strand_id
1 'polypeptide(L)'
;DQESFEMTREIVAKEGICVGPSSAMALVGAIKYSETLKEPANILIMMADSGRAYLSKAFNDDWLKENEFMPSPMRTTSVADLLSHRSKDYPVISANVDHNVMEVVNLLKENGISQVPVFSDQKLVGVLDETDLILPLATGKLKPTEPIIHLIKGSIVWVDPSDSLESLSNHFQKGFVALLKGEDEKIHIITKIDLLEFISEHLGQ
;
A
#
# COMPACT_ATOMS: atom_id res chain seq x y z
N ASP A 1 0.52 -7.71 -19.10
CA ASP A 1 1.73 -8.40 -19.60
C ASP A 1 2.65 -8.85 -18.47
N GLN A 2 2.92 -8.03 -17.44
CA GLN A 2 3.80 -8.39 -16.32
C GLN A 2 3.36 -9.68 -15.62
N GLU A 3 2.10 -9.79 -15.17
CA GLU A 3 1.57 -11.02 -14.53
C GLU A 3 1.78 -12.28 -15.39
N SER A 4 1.75 -12.11 -16.71
CA SER A 4 1.98 -13.19 -17.66
C SER A 4 3.43 -13.70 -17.62
N PHE A 5 4.41 -12.79 -17.56
CA PHE A 5 5.81 -13.16 -17.43
C PHE A 5 6.14 -13.75 -16.06
N GLU A 6 5.56 -13.20 -15.00
CA GLU A 6 5.70 -13.75 -13.65
C GLU A 6 5.15 -15.18 -13.58
N MET A 7 3.92 -15.39 -14.05
CA MET A 7 3.28 -16.71 -14.08
C MET A 7 4.04 -17.70 -14.96
N THR A 8 4.67 -17.26 -16.06
CA THR A 8 5.52 -18.11 -16.91
C THR A 8 6.67 -18.71 -16.11
N ARG A 9 7.29 -17.96 -15.23
CA ARG A 9 8.39 -18.41 -14.35
C ARG A 9 7.88 -19.24 -13.17
N GLU A 10 6.77 -18.82 -12.59
CA GLU A 10 6.16 -19.45 -11.43
C GLU A 10 5.70 -20.87 -11.72
N ILE A 11 5.01 -21.10 -12.85
CA ILE A 11 4.53 -22.43 -13.23
C ILE A 11 5.69 -23.39 -13.50
N VAL A 12 6.81 -22.89 -14.04
CA VAL A 12 8.03 -23.70 -14.20
C VAL A 12 8.61 -24.07 -12.84
N ALA A 13 8.69 -23.12 -11.93
CA ALA A 13 9.29 -23.34 -10.61
C ALA A 13 8.44 -24.27 -9.74
N LYS A 14 7.11 -24.14 -9.77
CA LYS A 14 6.21 -24.88 -8.91
C LYS A 14 5.78 -26.24 -9.49
N GLU A 15 5.53 -26.28 -10.80
CA GLU A 15 4.91 -27.43 -11.47
C GLU A 15 5.82 -28.12 -12.50
N GLY A 16 6.98 -27.52 -12.82
CA GLY A 16 7.90 -28.05 -13.83
C GLY A 16 7.38 -27.91 -15.27
N ILE A 17 6.33 -27.11 -15.50
CA ILE A 17 5.67 -26.97 -16.80
C ILE A 17 6.24 -25.75 -17.52
N CYS A 18 7.04 -25.96 -18.57
CA CYS A 18 7.68 -24.91 -19.34
C CYS A 18 6.80 -24.44 -20.51
N VAL A 19 6.05 -23.39 -20.30
CA VAL A 19 5.12 -22.78 -21.28
C VAL A 19 5.52 -21.37 -21.66
N GLY A 20 5.01 -20.89 -22.79
CA GLY A 20 5.19 -19.50 -23.21
C GLY A 20 4.27 -18.52 -22.46
N PRO A 21 4.57 -17.18 -22.54
CA PRO A 21 3.82 -16.16 -21.82
C PRO A 21 2.32 -16.10 -22.17
N SER A 22 1.93 -16.46 -23.39
CA SER A 22 0.51 -16.53 -23.79
C SER A 22 -0.26 -17.62 -23.03
N SER A 23 0.39 -18.77 -22.79
CA SER A 23 -0.15 -19.87 -22.00
C SER A 23 -0.26 -19.47 -20.52
N ALA A 24 0.75 -18.79 -19.99
CA ALA A 24 0.74 -18.27 -18.64
C ALA A 24 -0.35 -17.21 -18.44
N MET A 25 -0.62 -16.36 -19.45
CA MET A 25 -1.72 -15.41 -19.42
C MET A 25 -3.07 -16.10 -19.33
N ALA A 26 -3.27 -17.20 -20.08
CA ALA A 26 -4.48 -18.00 -19.99
C ALA A 26 -4.65 -18.63 -18.60
N LEU A 27 -3.55 -19.06 -17.96
CA LEU A 27 -3.56 -19.56 -16.59
C LEU A 27 -3.93 -18.47 -15.58
N VAL A 28 -3.34 -17.28 -15.69
CA VAL A 28 -3.71 -16.12 -14.83
C VAL A 28 -5.20 -15.80 -14.95
N GLY A 29 -5.72 -15.79 -16.19
CA GLY A 29 -7.14 -15.59 -16.43
C GLY A 29 -8.02 -16.68 -15.81
N ALA A 30 -7.59 -17.93 -15.88
CA ALA A 30 -8.31 -19.06 -15.29
C ALA A 30 -8.31 -19.00 -13.76
N ILE A 31 -7.20 -18.62 -13.13
CA ILE A 31 -7.10 -18.43 -11.66
C ILE A 31 -8.08 -17.33 -11.23
N LYS A 32 -8.00 -16.15 -11.83
CA LYS A 32 -8.92 -15.02 -11.54
C LYS A 32 -10.39 -15.39 -11.76
N TYR A 33 -10.68 -16.17 -12.80
CA TYR A 33 -12.03 -16.66 -13.04
C TYR A 33 -12.48 -17.65 -11.96
N SER A 34 -11.60 -18.55 -11.51
CA SER A 34 -11.91 -19.54 -10.46
C SER A 34 -12.35 -18.90 -9.15
N GLU A 35 -11.79 -17.74 -8.80
CA GLU A 35 -12.14 -16.96 -7.60
C GLU A 35 -13.58 -16.42 -7.64
N THR A 36 -14.17 -16.30 -8.83
CA THR A 36 -15.56 -15.85 -9.02
C THR A 36 -16.58 -16.98 -8.90
N LEU A 37 -16.13 -18.24 -8.93
CA LEU A 37 -17.02 -19.40 -8.91
C LEU A 37 -17.52 -19.68 -7.51
N LYS A 38 -18.81 -19.98 -7.40
CA LYS A 38 -19.45 -20.32 -6.10
C LYS A 38 -19.39 -21.83 -5.79
N GLU A 39 -19.11 -22.63 -6.80
CA GLU A 39 -19.05 -24.10 -6.69
C GLU A 39 -17.75 -24.62 -7.33
N PRO A 40 -17.22 -25.77 -6.86
CA PRO A 40 -16.06 -26.41 -7.48
C PRO A 40 -16.30 -26.70 -8.97
N ALA A 41 -15.33 -26.38 -9.82
CA ALA A 41 -15.40 -26.60 -11.25
C ALA A 41 -14.06 -27.06 -11.80
N ASN A 42 -14.11 -27.81 -12.91
CA ASN A 42 -12.92 -28.15 -13.68
C ASN A 42 -12.71 -27.10 -14.77
N ILE A 43 -11.54 -26.46 -14.78
CA ILE A 43 -11.18 -25.46 -15.78
C ILE A 43 -10.12 -26.07 -16.71
N LEU A 44 -10.45 -26.18 -17.99
CA LEU A 44 -9.50 -26.61 -19.02
C LEU A 44 -8.79 -25.37 -19.58
N ILE A 45 -7.45 -25.37 -19.54
CA ILE A 45 -6.62 -24.29 -20.05
C ILE A 45 -5.82 -24.80 -21.26
N MET A 46 -5.85 -24.05 -22.36
CA MET A 46 -5.07 -24.34 -23.56
C MET A 46 -3.66 -23.76 -23.42
N MET A 47 -2.64 -24.58 -23.38
CA MET A 47 -1.24 -24.18 -23.40
C MET A 47 -0.75 -24.15 -24.84
N ALA A 48 -0.69 -22.96 -25.43
CA ALA A 48 -0.52 -22.75 -26.88
C ALA A 48 0.90 -23.05 -27.37
N ASP A 49 1.94 -22.74 -26.55
CA ASP A 49 3.34 -22.86 -26.96
C ASP A 49 4.28 -23.21 -25.80
N SER A 50 5.50 -23.56 -26.13
CA SER A 50 6.55 -23.92 -25.17
C SER A 50 7.35 -22.68 -24.74
N GLY A 51 7.73 -22.61 -23.46
CA GLY A 51 8.62 -21.60 -22.91
C GLY A 51 10.02 -21.60 -23.50
N ARG A 52 10.43 -22.66 -24.21
CA ARG A 52 11.77 -22.77 -24.84
C ARG A 52 12.07 -21.62 -25.83
N ALA A 53 11.04 -21.09 -26.50
CA ALA A 53 11.18 -19.97 -27.41
C ALA A 53 11.42 -18.61 -26.69
N TYR A 54 11.27 -18.59 -25.37
CA TYR A 54 11.30 -17.36 -24.55
C TYR A 54 12.43 -17.33 -23.52
N LEU A 55 13.42 -18.25 -23.63
CA LEU A 55 14.54 -18.32 -22.69
C LEU A 55 15.36 -17.01 -22.63
N SER A 56 15.51 -16.32 -23.74
CA SER A 56 16.20 -15.02 -23.81
C SER A 56 15.30 -13.82 -23.48
N LYS A 57 14.05 -14.03 -23.13
CA LYS A 57 13.06 -12.99 -22.80
C LYS A 57 12.43 -13.25 -21.45
N ALA A 58 11.33 -14.03 -21.38
CA ALA A 58 10.59 -14.31 -20.18
C ALA A 58 11.41 -14.95 -19.03
N PHE A 59 12.50 -15.64 -19.37
CA PHE A 59 13.42 -16.28 -18.43
C PHE A 59 14.76 -15.57 -18.27
N ASN A 60 14.93 -14.40 -18.88
CA ASN A 60 16.13 -13.57 -18.78
C ASN A 60 15.83 -12.32 -17.95
N ASP A 61 16.50 -12.18 -16.80
CA ASP A 61 16.27 -11.09 -15.85
C ASP A 61 16.65 -9.72 -16.46
N ASP A 62 17.73 -9.64 -17.24
CA ASP A 62 18.16 -8.38 -17.82
C ASP A 62 17.15 -7.90 -18.87
N TRP A 63 16.65 -8.82 -19.69
CA TRP A 63 15.59 -8.50 -20.66
C TRP A 63 14.30 -8.04 -19.97
N LEU A 64 13.90 -8.68 -18.87
CA LEU A 64 12.72 -8.29 -18.09
C LEU A 64 12.90 -6.92 -17.44
N LYS A 65 14.09 -6.60 -16.92
CA LYS A 65 14.41 -5.28 -16.36
C LYS A 65 14.38 -4.21 -17.42
N GLU A 66 15.04 -4.44 -18.58
CA GLU A 66 15.07 -3.50 -19.70
C GLU A 66 13.70 -3.18 -20.29
N ASN A 67 12.75 -4.13 -20.18
CA ASN A 67 11.38 -3.99 -20.66
C ASN A 67 10.36 -3.69 -19.54
N GLU A 68 10.81 -3.40 -18.32
CA GLU A 68 9.98 -3.07 -17.17
C GLU A 68 8.98 -4.19 -16.77
N PHE A 69 9.35 -5.46 -17.03
CA PHE A 69 8.53 -6.63 -16.69
C PHE A 69 9.00 -7.39 -15.44
N MET A 70 10.07 -6.93 -14.79
CA MET A 70 10.43 -7.48 -13.49
C MET A 70 9.42 -7.04 -12.44
N PRO A 71 9.04 -7.93 -11.50
CA PRO A 71 8.24 -7.50 -10.37
C PRO A 71 8.97 -6.38 -9.62
N SER A 72 8.25 -5.32 -9.37
CA SER A 72 8.77 -4.23 -8.53
C SER A 72 9.18 -4.79 -7.17
N PRO A 73 10.36 -4.43 -6.65
CA PRO A 73 10.72 -4.78 -5.26
C PRO A 73 9.61 -4.40 -4.26
N MET A 74 8.88 -3.34 -4.52
CA MET A 74 7.73 -2.93 -3.69
C MET A 74 6.60 -3.96 -3.65
N ARG A 75 6.48 -4.82 -4.65
CA ARG A 75 5.46 -5.88 -4.71
C ARG A 75 5.82 -7.08 -3.86
N THR A 76 7.11 -7.39 -3.74
CA THR A 76 7.63 -8.53 -2.97
C THR A 76 8.01 -8.17 -1.54
N THR A 77 8.13 -6.89 -1.23
CA THR A 77 8.43 -6.39 0.10
C THR A 77 7.13 -6.06 0.84
N SER A 78 7.04 -6.46 2.09
CA SER A 78 5.85 -6.32 2.92
C SER A 78 5.88 -5.09 3.81
N VAL A 79 4.72 -4.73 4.35
CA VAL A 79 4.59 -3.73 5.41
C VAL A 79 5.38 -4.15 6.67
N ALA A 80 5.44 -5.46 6.98
CA ALA A 80 6.25 -5.97 8.08
C ALA A 80 7.74 -5.68 7.89
N ASP A 81 8.26 -5.81 6.67
CA ASP A 81 9.66 -5.46 6.37
C ASP A 81 9.92 -3.98 6.62
N LEU A 82 9.03 -3.09 6.16
CA LEU A 82 9.13 -1.66 6.42
C LEU A 82 9.15 -1.36 7.92
N LEU A 83 8.25 -1.96 8.70
CA LEU A 83 8.18 -1.73 10.14
C LEU A 83 9.40 -2.25 10.88
N SER A 84 10.00 -3.38 10.45
CA SER A 84 11.20 -3.95 11.07
C SER A 84 12.43 -3.05 10.95
N HIS A 85 12.48 -2.17 9.93
CA HIS A 85 13.57 -1.22 9.70
C HIS A 85 13.27 0.17 10.29
N ARG A 86 12.08 0.39 10.81
CA ARG A 86 11.71 1.66 11.43
C ARG A 86 12.53 1.87 12.70
N SER A 87 13.43 2.84 12.68
CA SER A 87 14.43 3.07 13.72
C SER A 87 13.88 3.61 15.05
N LYS A 88 12.61 4.02 15.10
CA LYS A 88 11.97 4.57 16.30
C LYS A 88 10.48 4.22 16.34
N ASP A 89 10.08 3.69 17.48
CA ASP A 89 8.66 3.57 17.84
C ASP A 89 8.18 4.96 18.30
N TYR A 90 7.64 5.74 17.36
CA TYR A 90 7.05 7.03 17.70
C TYR A 90 5.67 6.82 18.31
N PRO A 91 5.39 7.40 19.51
CA PRO A 91 4.03 7.39 20.03
C PRO A 91 3.10 8.04 19.02
N VAL A 92 1.96 7.42 18.77
CA VAL A 92 0.95 7.99 17.88
C VAL A 92 0.43 9.29 18.49
N ILE A 93 0.84 10.40 17.89
CA ILE A 93 0.31 11.71 18.24
C ILE A 93 -1.09 11.81 17.66
N SER A 94 -2.07 12.09 18.50
CA SER A 94 -3.48 12.09 18.12
C SER A 94 -4.20 13.33 18.63
N ALA A 95 -5.27 13.72 17.95
CA ALA A 95 -6.19 14.75 18.39
C ALA A 95 -7.49 14.12 18.92
N ASN A 96 -8.22 14.87 19.73
CA ASN A 96 -9.58 14.53 20.13
C ASN A 96 -10.57 15.34 19.31
N VAL A 97 -11.78 14.80 19.07
CA VAL A 97 -12.86 15.52 18.36
C VAL A 97 -13.21 16.86 18.97
N ASP A 98 -12.98 17.02 20.28
CA ASP A 98 -13.27 18.24 21.03
C ASP A 98 -12.21 19.32 20.87
N HIS A 99 -11.07 19.01 20.24
CA HIS A 99 -10.05 20.02 19.98
C HIS A 99 -10.57 21.07 18.99
N ASN A 100 -10.08 22.29 19.14
CA ASN A 100 -10.27 23.34 18.15
C ASN A 100 -9.13 23.34 17.11
N VAL A 101 -9.33 24.10 16.05
CA VAL A 101 -8.39 24.20 14.93
C VAL A 101 -6.99 24.62 15.38
N MET A 102 -6.88 25.62 16.30
CA MET A 102 -5.58 26.11 16.76
C MET A 102 -4.83 25.05 17.58
N GLU A 103 -5.52 24.29 18.39
CA GLU A 103 -4.92 23.19 19.16
C GLU A 103 -4.32 22.15 18.22
N VAL A 104 -5.02 21.80 17.14
CA VAL A 104 -4.51 20.85 16.14
C VAL A 104 -3.35 21.45 15.34
N VAL A 105 -3.42 22.72 14.94
CA VAL A 105 -2.30 23.40 14.26
C VAL A 105 -1.05 23.39 15.12
N ASN A 106 -1.17 23.66 16.43
CA ASN A 106 -0.04 23.60 17.36
C ASN A 106 0.50 22.19 17.49
N LEU A 107 -0.40 21.16 17.59
CA LEU A 107 -0.01 19.76 17.66
C LEU A 107 0.81 19.34 16.45
N LEU A 108 0.36 19.68 15.23
CA LEU A 108 1.06 19.38 13.99
C LEU A 108 2.45 20.06 13.96
N LYS A 109 2.50 21.34 14.31
CA LYS A 109 3.71 22.16 14.29
C LYS A 109 4.75 21.69 15.32
N GLU A 110 4.34 21.47 16.57
CA GLU A 110 5.24 21.09 17.67
C GLU A 110 5.88 19.71 17.46
N ASN A 111 5.16 18.82 16.77
CA ASN A 111 5.61 17.46 16.50
C ASN A 111 6.20 17.28 15.09
N GLY A 112 6.17 18.31 14.24
CA GLY A 112 6.70 18.22 12.87
C GLY A 112 5.97 17.20 11.99
N ILE A 113 4.65 17.05 12.20
CA ILE A 113 3.80 16.10 11.46
C ILE A 113 2.78 16.84 10.60
N SER A 114 2.42 16.29 9.45
CA SER A 114 1.46 16.88 8.52
C SER A 114 0.04 16.35 8.66
N GLN A 115 -0.15 15.29 9.43
CA GLN A 115 -1.46 14.67 9.63
C GLN A 115 -1.57 14.08 11.02
N VAL A 116 -2.80 14.01 11.54
CA VAL A 116 -3.09 13.51 12.88
C VAL A 116 -4.37 12.69 12.89
N PRO A 117 -4.36 11.47 13.46
CA PRO A 117 -5.58 10.70 13.71
C PRO A 117 -6.41 11.39 14.78
N VAL A 118 -7.71 11.38 14.60
CA VAL A 118 -8.67 12.00 15.52
C VAL A 118 -9.50 10.91 16.20
N PHE A 119 -9.54 10.97 17.51
CA PHE A 119 -10.29 10.03 18.34
C PHE A 119 -11.47 10.70 19.04
N SER A 120 -12.51 9.90 19.27
CA SER A 120 -13.62 10.18 20.18
C SER A 120 -13.73 8.99 21.12
N ASP A 121 -13.61 9.20 22.44
CA ASP A 121 -13.71 8.15 23.45
C ASP A 121 -12.90 6.88 23.10
N GLN A 122 -11.64 7.04 22.74
CA GLN A 122 -10.72 5.96 22.30
C GLN A 122 -11.07 5.30 20.95
N LYS A 123 -12.14 5.72 20.30
CA LYS A 123 -12.49 5.25 18.97
C LYS A 123 -11.94 6.20 17.92
N LEU A 124 -11.18 5.65 16.97
CA LEU A 124 -10.73 6.40 15.81
C LEU A 124 -11.92 6.81 14.96
N VAL A 125 -12.08 8.12 14.71
CA VAL A 125 -13.17 8.68 13.91
C VAL A 125 -12.73 9.20 12.55
N GLY A 126 -11.44 9.46 12.38
CA GLY A 126 -10.89 9.89 11.11
C GLY A 126 -9.48 10.44 11.25
N VAL A 127 -9.03 11.15 10.22
CA VAL A 127 -7.73 11.84 10.15
C VAL A 127 -7.96 13.27 9.73
N LEU A 128 -7.11 14.16 10.21
CA LEU A 128 -7.03 15.56 9.78
C LEU A 128 -5.63 15.81 9.21
N ASP A 129 -5.59 16.32 7.98
CA ASP A 129 -4.36 16.66 7.27
C ASP A 129 -4.17 18.19 7.28
N GLU A 130 -2.92 18.67 7.28
CA GLU A 130 -2.61 20.10 7.24
C GLU A 130 -3.25 20.81 6.04
N THR A 131 -3.36 20.13 4.88
CA THR A 131 -3.97 20.69 3.67
C THR A 131 -5.45 21.00 3.85
N ASP A 132 -6.13 20.32 4.78
CA ASP A 132 -7.54 20.55 5.10
C ASP A 132 -7.75 21.87 5.87
N LEU A 133 -6.70 22.37 6.52
CA LEU A 133 -6.70 23.58 7.33
C LEU A 133 -6.23 24.82 6.56
N ILE A 134 -5.25 24.66 5.64
CA ILE A 134 -4.55 25.78 5.00
C ILE A 134 -5.52 26.71 4.27
N LEU A 135 -6.26 26.20 3.29
CA LEU A 135 -7.12 27.05 2.46
C LEU A 135 -8.32 27.64 3.22
N PRO A 136 -9.04 26.89 4.07
CA PRO A 136 -10.13 27.43 4.86
C PRO A 136 -9.68 28.52 5.85
N LEU A 137 -8.51 28.34 6.50
CA LEU A 137 -7.93 29.36 7.38
C LEU A 137 -7.50 30.61 6.60
N ALA A 138 -6.76 30.42 5.49
CA ALA A 138 -6.28 31.55 4.67
C ALA A 138 -7.41 32.39 4.07
N THR A 139 -8.56 31.79 3.78
CA THR A 139 -9.74 32.47 3.23
C THR A 139 -10.71 33.00 4.29
N GLY A 140 -10.42 32.76 5.57
CA GLY A 140 -11.30 33.17 6.69
C GLY A 140 -12.61 32.37 6.78
N LYS A 141 -12.72 31.27 6.04
CA LYS A 141 -13.88 30.35 6.12
C LYS A 141 -13.86 29.48 7.36
N LEU A 142 -12.70 29.35 7.99
CA LEU A 142 -12.48 28.60 9.21
C LEU A 142 -11.78 29.49 10.23
N LYS A 143 -12.28 29.49 11.47
CA LYS A 143 -11.67 30.26 12.56
C LYS A 143 -10.82 29.35 13.44
N PRO A 144 -9.72 29.87 14.01
CA PRO A 144 -8.84 29.09 14.89
C PRO A 144 -9.55 28.45 16.10
N THR A 145 -10.65 29.05 16.56
CA THR A 145 -11.44 28.60 17.72
C THR A 145 -12.57 27.65 17.37
N GLU A 146 -12.78 27.34 16.08
CA GLU A 146 -13.83 26.41 15.67
C GLU A 146 -13.44 24.96 15.96
N PRO A 147 -14.40 24.07 16.31
CA PRO A 147 -14.13 22.68 16.55
C PRO A 147 -13.77 21.95 15.25
N ILE A 148 -12.89 20.96 15.34
CA ILE A 148 -12.38 20.22 14.17
C ILE A 148 -13.36 19.18 13.61
N ILE A 149 -14.44 18.85 14.29
CA ILE A 149 -15.34 17.75 13.99
C ILE A 149 -15.84 17.73 12.53
N HIS A 150 -16.04 18.91 11.93
CA HIS A 150 -16.53 19.04 10.55
C HIS A 150 -15.42 18.92 9.49
N LEU A 151 -14.16 18.87 9.91
CA LEU A 151 -12.98 18.80 9.03
C LEU A 151 -12.43 17.39 8.93
N ILE A 152 -12.89 16.50 9.81
CA ILE A 152 -12.40 15.12 9.90
C ILE A 152 -12.78 14.35 8.64
N LYS A 153 -11.79 13.75 7.99
CA LYS A 153 -11.99 12.88 6.83
C LYS A 153 -11.87 11.41 7.22
N GLY A 154 -12.75 10.59 6.67
CA GLY A 154 -12.73 9.15 6.86
C GLY A 154 -11.74 8.41 5.93
N SER A 155 -10.74 9.11 5.39
CA SER A 155 -9.77 8.52 4.44
C SER A 155 -8.73 7.67 5.15
N ILE A 156 -9.18 6.61 5.80
CA ILE A 156 -8.33 5.66 6.53
C ILE A 156 -8.39 4.31 5.85
N VAL A 157 -7.25 3.63 5.76
CA VAL A 157 -7.15 2.22 5.38
C VAL A 157 -6.41 1.46 6.46
N TRP A 158 -6.95 0.32 6.86
CA TRP A 158 -6.27 -0.64 7.70
C TRP A 158 -5.42 -1.54 6.80
N VAL A 159 -4.14 -1.63 7.10
CA VAL A 159 -3.20 -2.48 6.38
C VAL A 159 -2.77 -3.64 7.26
N ASP A 160 -2.49 -4.77 6.62
CA ASP A 160 -1.97 -5.96 7.26
C ASP A 160 -0.43 -5.99 7.15
N PRO A 161 0.31 -6.54 8.13
CA PRO A 161 1.76 -6.73 8.00
C PRO A 161 2.20 -7.46 6.74
N SER A 162 1.36 -8.35 6.21
CA SER A 162 1.61 -9.10 4.98
C SER A 162 1.31 -8.33 3.68
N ASP A 163 0.67 -7.15 3.76
CA ASP A 163 0.40 -6.33 2.59
C ASP A 163 1.70 -5.87 1.93
N SER A 164 1.70 -5.80 0.59
CA SER A 164 2.86 -5.32 -0.16
C SER A 164 3.01 -3.80 -0.07
N LEU A 165 4.26 -3.31 -0.18
CA LEU A 165 4.52 -1.86 -0.25
C LEU A 165 3.88 -1.22 -1.50
N GLU A 166 3.67 -1.99 -2.58
CA GLU A 166 2.93 -1.53 -3.75
C GLU A 166 1.47 -1.23 -3.41
N SER A 167 0.79 -2.12 -2.66
CA SER A 167 -0.57 -1.90 -2.16
C SER A 167 -0.63 -0.65 -1.27
N LEU A 168 0.32 -0.52 -0.34
CA LEU A 168 0.46 0.64 0.53
C LEU A 168 0.62 1.95 -0.27
N SER A 169 1.50 1.96 -1.29
CA SER A 169 1.71 3.09 -2.18
C SER A 169 0.43 3.49 -2.93
N ASN A 170 -0.32 2.52 -3.41
CA ASN A 170 -1.60 2.75 -4.08
C ASN A 170 -2.64 3.40 -3.16
N HIS A 171 -2.65 3.05 -1.86
CA HIS A 171 -3.50 3.71 -0.87
C HIS A 171 -3.08 5.16 -0.66
N PHE A 172 -1.79 5.43 -0.55
CA PHE A 172 -1.26 6.80 -0.41
C PHE A 172 -1.56 7.70 -1.61
N GLN A 173 -1.51 7.16 -2.84
CA GLN A 173 -1.89 7.90 -4.06
C GLN A 173 -3.37 8.30 -4.07
N LYS A 174 -4.22 7.48 -3.48
CA LYS A 174 -5.66 7.77 -3.33
C LYS A 174 -5.98 8.70 -2.15
N GLY A 175 -4.95 9.15 -1.41
CA GLY A 175 -5.10 10.07 -0.28
C GLY A 175 -5.51 9.39 1.03
N PHE A 176 -5.37 8.05 1.13
CA PHE A 176 -5.62 7.36 2.39
C PHE A 176 -4.43 7.48 3.34
N VAL A 177 -4.74 7.47 4.63
CA VAL A 177 -3.77 7.28 5.71
C VAL A 177 -3.79 5.82 6.13
N ALA A 178 -2.62 5.19 6.12
CA ALA A 178 -2.48 3.79 6.46
C ALA A 178 -2.31 3.60 7.96
N LEU A 179 -3.13 2.76 8.55
CA LEU A 179 -3.07 2.35 9.94
C LEU A 179 -2.88 0.85 10.04
N LEU A 180 -2.11 0.44 11.02
CA LEU A 180 -1.88 -0.95 11.36
C LEU A 180 -2.17 -1.15 12.85
N LYS A 181 -2.82 -2.27 13.18
CA LYS A 181 -3.00 -2.69 14.56
C LYS A 181 -1.85 -3.61 14.96
N GLY A 182 -1.03 -3.17 15.91
CA GLY A 182 0.08 -3.97 16.45
C GLY A 182 -0.39 -5.14 17.29
N GLU A 183 0.51 -6.07 17.57
CA GLU A 183 0.23 -7.23 18.45
C GLU A 183 -0.15 -6.80 19.88
N ASP A 184 0.32 -5.63 20.32
CA ASP A 184 -0.01 -5.01 21.61
C ASP A 184 -1.34 -4.23 21.61
N GLU A 185 -2.15 -4.41 20.57
CA GLU A 185 -3.40 -3.67 20.27
C GLU A 185 -3.22 -2.17 20.03
N LYS A 186 -2.01 -1.64 20.06
CA LYS A 186 -1.74 -0.25 19.70
C LYS A 186 -1.90 -0.01 18.22
N ILE A 187 -2.32 1.20 17.89
CA ILE A 187 -2.45 1.65 16.51
C ILE A 187 -1.13 2.29 16.09
N HIS A 188 -0.58 1.82 14.98
CA HIS A 188 0.56 2.43 14.32
C HIS A 188 0.10 3.15 13.07
N ILE A 189 0.65 4.35 12.84
CA ILE A 189 0.46 5.08 11.60
C ILE A 189 1.66 4.78 10.71
N ILE A 190 1.38 4.48 9.44
CA ILE A 190 2.40 4.40 8.41
C ILE A 190 2.22 5.61 7.51
N THR A 191 3.30 6.35 7.31
CA THR A 191 3.29 7.60 6.54
C THR A 191 4.01 7.44 5.21
N LYS A 192 3.80 8.42 4.32
CA LYS A 192 4.53 8.49 3.04
C LYS A 192 6.04 8.63 3.26
N ILE A 193 6.46 9.29 4.34
CA ILE A 193 7.87 9.45 4.69
C ILE A 193 8.48 8.12 5.09
N ASP A 194 7.81 7.31 5.92
CA ASP A 194 8.29 5.98 6.28
C ASP A 194 8.56 5.13 5.02
N LEU A 195 7.63 5.19 4.05
CA LEU A 195 7.79 4.47 2.79
C LEU A 195 8.95 5.02 1.94
N LEU A 196 9.12 6.35 1.87
CA LEU A 196 10.21 6.98 1.12
C LEU A 196 11.58 6.66 1.73
N GLU A 197 11.73 6.73 3.04
CA GLU A 197 12.96 6.37 3.75
C GLU A 197 13.33 4.92 3.47
N PHE A 198 12.38 4.00 3.64
CA PHE A 198 12.60 2.59 3.37
C PHE A 198 13.04 2.32 1.93
N ILE A 199 12.36 2.92 0.93
CA ILE A 199 12.71 2.76 -0.49
C ILE A 199 14.11 3.30 -0.77
N SER A 200 14.46 4.48 -0.23
CA SER A 200 15.77 5.11 -0.46
C SER A 200 16.92 4.30 0.11
N GLU A 201 16.70 3.63 1.22
CA GLU A 201 17.74 2.86 1.92
C GLU A 201 17.87 1.42 1.43
N HIS A 202 16.78 0.77 0.98
CA HIS A 202 16.74 -0.66 0.75
C HIS A 202 16.38 -1.07 -0.69
N LEU A 203 15.68 -0.23 -1.45
CA LEU A 203 15.19 -0.57 -2.78
C LEU A 203 15.80 0.30 -3.89
N GLY A 204 16.57 1.31 -3.56
CA GLY A 204 17.15 2.28 -4.50
C GLY A 204 18.53 1.88 -5.09
N GLN A 205 18.94 0.59 -4.93
CA GLN A 205 20.23 0.09 -5.43
C GLN A 205 20.07 -0.75 -6.69
#